data_8f88090aad9396b984818f3c96614f0e
#
_entry.id   8f88090aad9396b984818f3c96614f0e
#
_cell.length_a   1.000
_cell.length_b   1.000
_cell.length_c   1.000
_cell.angle_alpha   90.00
_cell.angle_beta   90.00
_cell.angle_gamma   90.00
#
_symmetry.space_group_name_H-M   'P 1'
#
loop_
_entity.id
_entity.type
_entity.pdbx_description
1 polymer ?
#
loop_
_entity_poly.entity_id
_entity_poly.type
_entity_poly.pdbx_seq_one_letter_code
_entity_poly.pdbx_strand_id
1 'polypeptide(L)'
;MVKKSIPFVFVAAGLGIGMVSLLLAFHRDVASAVLFVAIAALLDLFGGYIAEKLELSGEFAKELRSLSELISFGAAPSIIIYVVALRELPLYGGTVLTGLFMVCGALRLARFNVKTCQNRCHIGLPITGAGCLLSAFALWNPPAHLVVVTVLVIIGLSFLMISTIKIPAIRHNKAVYDTENV
;
A
#
# COMPACT_ATOMS: atom_id res chain seq x y z
N MET A 1 26.85 -12.53 5.22
CA MET A 1 26.44 -11.17 4.82
C MET A 1 25.39 -11.17 3.72
N VAL A 2 25.52 -11.94 2.65
CA VAL A 2 24.60 -11.97 1.48
C VAL A 2 23.14 -12.26 1.84
N LYS A 3 22.85 -13.20 2.74
CA LYS A 3 21.47 -13.54 3.13
C LYS A 3 20.68 -12.38 3.77
N LYS A 4 21.35 -11.46 4.46
CA LYS A 4 20.70 -10.30 5.10
C LYS A 4 20.35 -9.18 4.10
N SER A 5 20.98 -9.15 2.93
CA SER A 5 20.75 -8.11 1.91
C SER A 5 19.60 -8.42 0.96
N ILE A 6 19.14 -9.66 0.89
CA ILE A 6 18.08 -10.09 -0.05
C ILE A 6 16.77 -9.31 0.15
N PRO A 7 16.21 -9.14 1.37
CA PRO A 7 14.97 -8.39 1.55
C PRO A 7 15.11 -6.92 1.16
N PHE A 8 16.29 -6.31 1.37
CA PHE A 8 16.53 -4.93 0.99
C PHE A 8 16.47 -4.71 -0.52
N VAL A 9 16.93 -5.68 -1.31
CA VAL A 9 16.86 -5.62 -2.77
C VAL A 9 15.39 -5.64 -3.23
N PHE A 10 14.55 -6.50 -2.63
CA PHE A 10 13.12 -6.54 -2.96
C PHE A 10 12.40 -5.24 -2.59
N VAL A 11 12.71 -4.67 -1.42
CA VAL A 11 12.11 -3.41 -0.99
C VAL A 11 12.57 -2.26 -1.89
N ALA A 12 13.86 -2.18 -2.22
CA ALA A 12 14.40 -1.17 -3.12
C ALA A 12 13.83 -1.30 -4.55
N ALA A 13 13.68 -2.53 -5.05
CA ALA A 13 13.05 -2.79 -6.33
C ALA A 13 11.56 -2.37 -6.32
N GLY A 14 10.82 -2.69 -5.26
CA GLY A 14 9.43 -2.28 -5.07
C GLY A 14 9.28 -0.77 -5.06
N LEU A 15 10.16 -0.06 -4.33
CA LEU A 15 10.21 1.39 -4.31
C LEU A 15 10.50 1.98 -5.70
N GLY A 16 11.49 1.44 -6.41
CA GLY A 16 11.83 1.87 -7.76
C GLY A 16 10.69 1.69 -8.75
N ILE A 17 10.01 0.53 -8.70
CA ILE A 17 8.83 0.24 -9.53
C ILE A 17 7.65 1.15 -9.17
N GLY A 18 7.41 1.41 -7.89
CA GLY A 18 6.41 2.39 -7.45
C GLY A 18 6.70 3.80 -7.97
N MET A 19 7.96 4.21 -7.99
CA MET A 19 8.38 5.49 -8.57
C MET A 19 8.17 5.54 -10.09
N VAL A 20 8.48 4.47 -10.81
CA VAL A 20 8.19 4.37 -12.25
C VAL A 20 6.68 4.48 -12.51
N SER A 21 5.85 3.80 -11.73
CA SER A 21 4.40 3.93 -11.81
C SER A 21 3.93 5.38 -11.68
N LEU A 22 4.48 6.10 -10.69
CA LEU A 22 4.17 7.51 -10.46
C LEU A 22 4.56 8.39 -11.64
N LEU A 23 5.73 8.18 -12.23
CA LEU A 23 6.18 8.91 -13.42
C LEU A 23 5.29 8.62 -14.64
N LEU A 24 4.89 7.36 -14.86
CA LEU A 24 3.96 6.98 -15.92
C LEU A 24 2.59 7.64 -15.75
N ALA A 25 2.12 7.76 -14.49
CA ALA A 25 0.88 8.47 -14.19
C ALA A 25 0.94 9.96 -14.61
N PHE A 26 2.07 10.64 -14.40
CA PHE A 26 2.28 12.00 -14.88
C PHE A 26 2.26 12.10 -16.40
N HIS A 27 2.74 11.10 -17.11
CA HIS A 27 2.65 11.00 -18.57
C HIS A 27 1.28 10.56 -19.08
N ARG A 28 0.29 10.40 -18.20
CA ARG A 28 -1.06 9.93 -18.49
C ARG A 28 -1.14 8.52 -19.08
N ASP A 29 -0.10 7.73 -18.95
CA ASP A 29 -0.14 6.30 -19.26
C ASP A 29 -0.66 5.52 -18.05
N VAL A 30 -1.99 5.60 -17.87
CA VAL A 30 -2.68 5.03 -16.72
C VAL A 30 -2.58 3.50 -16.70
N ALA A 31 -2.67 2.86 -17.87
CA ALA A 31 -2.63 1.40 -17.97
C ALA A 31 -1.27 0.85 -17.50
N SER A 32 -0.18 1.42 -18.03
CA SER A 32 1.17 1.04 -17.58
C SER A 32 1.40 1.41 -16.11
N ALA A 33 0.95 2.59 -15.65
CA ALA A 33 1.08 2.99 -14.26
C ALA A 33 0.42 1.98 -13.31
N VAL A 34 -0.80 1.53 -13.59
CA VAL A 34 -1.52 0.53 -12.78
C VAL A 34 -0.83 -0.84 -12.84
N LEU A 35 -0.33 -1.24 -14.02
CA LEU A 35 0.44 -2.47 -14.15
C LEU A 35 1.68 -2.45 -13.23
N PHE A 36 2.40 -1.33 -13.16
CA PHE A 36 3.56 -1.20 -12.28
C PHE A 36 3.18 -1.19 -10.80
N VAL A 37 2.02 -0.64 -10.40
CA VAL A 37 1.48 -0.82 -9.03
C VAL A 37 1.25 -2.30 -8.73
N ALA A 38 0.66 -3.05 -9.66
CA ALA A 38 0.42 -4.48 -9.47
C ALA A 38 1.75 -5.27 -9.34
N ILE A 39 2.74 -4.95 -10.16
CA ILE A 39 4.09 -5.56 -10.07
C ILE A 39 4.74 -5.23 -8.72
N ALA A 40 4.64 -3.97 -8.26
CA ALA A 40 5.13 -3.57 -6.94
C ALA A 40 4.45 -4.37 -5.82
N ALA A 41 3.13 -4.61 -5.92
CA ALA A 41 2.39 -5.42 -4.94
C ALA A 41 2.87 -6.88 -4.92
N LEU A 42 3.14 -7.47 -6.06
CA LEU A 42 3.71 -8.82 -6.13
C LEU A 42 5.10 -8.87 -5.48
N LEU A 43 5.97 -7.90 -5.78
CA LEU A 43 7.30 -7.83 -5.16
C LEU A 43 7.23 -7.64 -3.65
N ASP A 44 6.30 -6.82 -3.16
CA ASP A 44 6.09 -6.61 -1.73
C ASP A 44 5.64 -7.92 -1.03
N LEU A 45 4.72 -8.66 -1.63
CA LEU A 45 4.28 -9.96 -1.12
C LEU A 45 5.43 -10.97 -1.07
N PHE A 46 6.21 -11.10 -2.17
CA PHE A 46 7.37 -11.99 -2.21
C PHE A 46 8.46 -11.57 -1.24
N GLY A 47 8.78 -10.28 -1.18
CA GLY A 47 9.77 -9.73 -0.26
C GLY A 47 9.38 -9.96 1.20
N GLY A 48 8.10 -9.80 1.54
CA GLY A 48 7.55 -10.11 2.86
C GLY A 48 7.67 -11.59 3.22
N TYR A 49 7.28 -12.47 2.30
CA TYR A 49 7.40 -13.92 2.50
C TYR A 49 8.85 -14.37 2.71
N ILE A 50 9.79 -13.83 1.92
CA ILE A 50 11.23 -14.16 2.04
C ILE A 50 11.79 -13.63 3.36
N ALA A 51 11.43 -12.40 3.76
CA ALA A 51 11.88 -11.81 5.01
C ALA A 51 11.41 -12.61 6.24
N GLU A 52 10.16 -13.08 6.23
CA GLU A 52 9.59 -13.92 7.27
C GLU A 52 10.29 -15.28 7.33
N LYS A 53 10.49 -15.94 6.19
CA LYS A 53 11.14 -17.26 6.11
C LYS A 53 12.61 -17.24 6.54
N LEU A 54 13.29 -16.11 6.35
CA LEU A 54 14.71 -15.94 6.73
C LEU A 54 14.88 -15.34 8.14
N GLU A 55 13.79 -15.10 8.86
CA GLU A 55 13.79 -14.47 10.21
C GLU A 55 14.54 -13.12 10.27
N LEU A 56 14.55 -12.40 9.15
CA LEU A 56 15.28 -11.15 8.98
C LEU A 56 14.41 -9.95 9.37
N SER A 57 14.05 -9.84 10.65
CA SER A 57 13.21 -8.76 11.20
C SER A 57 14.04 -7.67 11.88
N GLY A 58 14.79 -6.90 11.10
CA GLY A 58 15.42 -5.68 11.60
C GLY A 58 14.45 -4.49 11.61
N GLU A 59 14.55 -3.58 12.60
CA GLU A 59 13.72 -2.36 12.66
C GLU A 59 13.90 -1.51 11.39
N PHE A 60 15.12 -1.35 10.92
CA PHE A 60 15.42 -0.61 9.69
C PHE A 60 14.72 -1.20 8.45
N ALA A 61 14.67 -2.54 8.34
CA ALA A 61 13.99 -3.19 7.22
C ALA A 61 12.48 -2.95 7.25
N LYS A 62 11.86 -2.93 8.43
CA LYS A 62 10.44 -2.61 8.61
C LYS A 62 10.13 -1.17 8.21
N GLU A 63 10.94 -0.22 8.65
CA GLU A 63 10.76 1.19 8.32
C GLU A 63 10.93 1.45 6.82
N LEU A 64 11.99 0.90 6.21
CA LEU A 64 12.23 1.02 4.79
C LEU A 64 11.09 0.42 3.96
N ARG A 65 10.55 -0.73 4.39
CA ARG A 65 9.38 -1.35 3.77
C ARG A 65 8.15 -0.45 3.86
N SER A 66 7.88 0.14 5.04
CA SER A 66 6.75 1.05 5.23
C SER A 66 6.85 2.29 4.33
N LEU A 67 8.05 2.84 4.14
CA LEU A 67 8.29 3.94 3.22
C LEU A 67 8.05 3.53 1.76
N SER A 68 8.52 2.34 1.37
CA SER A 68 8.27 1.78 0.04
C SER A 68 6.76 1.56 -0.21
N GLU A 69 6.06 0.96 0.75
CA GLU A 69 4.61 0.75 0.68
C GLU A 69 3.84 2.10 0.56
N LEU A 70 4.26 3.13 1.30
CA LEU A 70 3.63 4.45 1.23
C LEU A 70 3.77 5.09 -0.16
N ILE A 71 4.93 4.96 -0.79
CA ILE A 71 5.17 5.51 -2.14
C ILE A 71 4.41 4.68 -3.19
N SER A 72 4.56 3.35 -3.16
CA SER A 72 4.00 2.48 -4.20
C SER A 72 2.48 2.33 -4.13
N PHE A 73 1.89 2.36 -2.91
CA PHE A 73 0.47 2.10 -2.69
C PHE A 73 -0.29 3.28 -2.07
N GLY A 74 0.42 4.31 -1.61
CA GLY A 74 -0.17 5.58 -1.18
C GLY A 74 -0.07 6.62 -2.28
N ALA A 75 1.15 7.04 -2.64
CA ALA A 75 1.39 8.13 -3.56
C ALA A 75 1.03 7.78 -5.01
N ALA A 76 1.51 6.65 -5.56
CA ALA A 76 1.27 6.29 -6.95
C ALA A 76 -0.22 6.14 -7.28
N PRO A 77 -1.04 5.35 -6.53
CA PRO A 77 -2.49 5.28 -6.76
C PRO A 77 -3.21 6.63 -6.61
N SER A 78 -2.79 7.46 -5.66
CA SER A 78 -3.34 8.80 -5.44
C SER A 78 -3.13 9.69 -6.66
N ILE A 79 -1.94 9.68 -7.24
CA ILE A 79 -1.64 10.47 -8.46
C ILE A 79 -2.36 9.88 -9.68
N ILE A 80 -2.42 8.56 -9.81
CA ILE A 80 -3.16 7.91 -10.91
C ILE A 80 -4.61 8.39 -10.91
N ILE A 81 -5.33 8.28 -9.79
CA ILE A 81 -6.74 8.69 -9.72
C ILE A 81 -6.92 10.21 -9.86
N TYR A 82 -5.95 11.00 -9.36
CA TYR A 82 -5.96 12.45 -9.54
C TYR A 82 -5.92 12.82 -11.03
N VAL A 83 -5.01 12.22 -11.79
CA VAL A 83 -4.83 12.50 -13.22
C VAL A 83 -6.05 12.06 -14.05
N VAL A 84 -6.69 10.95 -13.64
CA VAL A 84 -7.83 10.36 -14.35
C VAL A 84 -9.13 11.12 -14.07
N ALA A 85 -9.44 11.43 -12.82
CA ALA A 85 -10.79 11.82 -12.44
C ALA A 85 -10.91 13.08 -11.58
N LEU A 86 -9.84 13.49 -10.88
CA LEU A 86 -9.97 14.54 -9.85
C LEU A 86 -9.33 15.87 -10.27
N ARG A 87 -8.65 15.93 -11.40
CA ARG A 87 -7.90 17.12 -11.83
C ARG A 87 -8.79 18.35 -12.04
N GLU A 88 -10.03 18.13 -12.46
CA GLU A 88 -10.99 19.20 -12.80
C GLU A 88 -11.86 19.62 -11.60
N LEU A 89 -11.65 19.03 -10.43
CA LEU A 89 -12.38 19.42 -9.24
C LEU A 89 -12.03 20.86 -8.83
N PRO A 90 -13.07 21.70 -8.53
CA PRO A 90 -12.85 23.08 -8.11
C PRO A 90 -12.17 23.15 -6.73
N LEU A 91 -11.58 24.31 -6.42
CA LEU A 91 -11.00 24.62 -5.10
C LEU A 91 -9.92 23.63 -4.62
N TYR A 92 -9.09 23.11 -5.51
CA TYR A 92 -8.08 22.10 -5.19
C TYR A 92 -8.64 20.83 -4.52
N GLY A 93 -9.95 20.56 -4.67
CA GLY A 93 -10.62 19.41 -4.05
C GLY A 93 -9.95 18.07 -4.38
N GLY A 94 -9.49 17.87 -5.61
CA GLY A 94 -8.76 16.68 -6.01
C GLY A 94 -7.45 16.51 -5.27
N THR A 95 -6.68 17.58 -5.09
CA THR A 95 -5.40 17.56 -4.35
C THR A 95 -5.62 17.25 -2.87
N VAL A 96 -6.66 17.81 -2.26
CA VAL A 96 -7.00 17.53 -0.85
C VAL A 96 -7.40 16.08 -0.66
N LEU A 97 -8.22 15.52 -1.56
CA LEU A 97 -8.66 14.13 -1.47
C LEU A 97 -7.51 13.13 -1.65
N THR A 98 -6.61 13.37 -2.61
CA THR A 98 -5.44 12.52 -2.82
C THR A 98 -4.45 12.63 -1.65
N GLY A 99 -4.27 13.83 -1.11
CA GLY A 99 -3.50 14.06 0.11
C GLY A 99 -4.08 13.34 1.32
N LEU A 100 -5.41 13.38 1.48
CA LEU A 100 -6.12 12.68 2.56
C LEU A 100 -5.86 11.16 2.49
N PHE A 101 -5.99 10.55 1.32
CA PHE A 101 -5.73 9.12 1.13
C PHE A 101 -4.30 8.76 1.54
N MET A 102 -3.31 9.56 1.11
CA MET A 102 -1.90 9.33 1.43
C MET A 102 -1.63 9.48 2.93
N VAL A 103 -2.20 10.50 3.58
CA VAL A 103 -2.07 10.73 5.04
C VAL A 103 -2.71 9.58 5.83
N CYS A 104 -3.89 9.12 5.42
CA CYS A 104 -4.54 7.96 6.03
C CYS A 104 -3.69 6.69 5.93
N GLY A 105 -3.05 6.48 4.77
CA GLY A 105 -2.08 5.40 4.56
C GLY A 105 -0.87 5.49 5.49
N ALA A 106 -0.26 6.69 5.59
CA ALA A 106 0.87 6.94 6.48
C ALA A 106 0.52 6.71 7.95
N LEU A 107 -0.62 7.23 8.41
CA LEU A 107 -1.10 7.03 9.79
C LEU A 107 -1.35 5.55 10.10
N ARG A 108 -1.89 4.82 9.13
CA ARG A 108 -2.08 3.37 9.28
C ARG A 108 -0.75 2.64 9.43
N LEU A 109 0.24 2.93 8.56
CA LEU A 109 1.57 2.31 8.63
C LEU A 109 2.27 2.64 9.95
N ALA A 110 2.25 3.90 10.38
CA ALA A 110 2.81 4.32 11.66
C ALA A 110 2.16 3.57 12.84
N ARG A 111 0.82 3.47 12.85
CA ARG A 111 0.09 2.72 13.89
C ARG A 111 0.46 1.23 13.87
N PHE A 112 0.66 0.64 12.70
CA PHE A 112 1.05 -0.76 12.56
C PHE A 112 2.46 -0.99 13.11
N ASN A 113 3.43 -0.14 12.77
CA ASN A 113 4.81 -0.25 13.23
C ASN A 113 4.93 -0.18 14.76
N VAL A 114 4.16 0.73 15.40
CA VAL A 114 4.13 0.86 16.87
C VAL A 114 3.46 -0.35 17.54
N LYS A 115 2.39 -0.91 16.97
CA LYS A 115 1.62 -2.00 17.59
C LYS A 115 2.20 -3.39 17.38
N THR A 116 3.13 -3.58 16.46
CA THR A 116 3.76 -4.89 16.17
C THR A 116 4.51 -5.45 17.40
N CYS A 117 4.79 -4.61 18.42
CA CYS A 117 5.40 -5.07 19.67
C CYS A 117 4.46 -5.85 20.60
N GLN A 118 3.15 -5.83 20.47
CA GLN A 118 2.26 -6.38 21.52
C GLN A 118 1.16 -7.35 21.10
N ASN A 119 0.66 -7.36 19.85
CA ASN A 119 -0.38 -8.33 19.44
C ASN A 119 -0.49 -8.46 17.92
N ARG A 120 -0.47 -9.69 17.41
CA ARG A 120 -0.55 -10.10 15.99
C ARG A 120 -1.95 -9.90 15.37
N CYS A 121 -2.61 -8.77 15.58
CA CYS A 121 -3.89 -8.48 14.94
C CYS A 121 -3.71 -7.47 13.81
N HIS A 122 -4.02 -7.86 12.57
CA HIS A 122 -4.13 -6.94 11.46
C HIS A 122 -5.38 -6.08 11.67
N ILE A 123 -5.19 -4.79 11.95
CA ILE A 123 -6.28 -3.83 12.16
C ILE A 123 -6.39 -2.96 10.92
N GLY A 124 -7.55 -2.93 10.29
CA GLY A 124 -7.86 -2.13 9.11
C GLY A 124 -7.36 -2.73 7.78
N LEU A 125 -7.81 -2.12 6.66
CA LEU A 125 -7.43 -2.54 5.32
C LEU A 125 -5.93 -2.27 5.07
N PRO A 126 -5.13 -3.24 4.55
CA PRO A 126 -3.74 -3.00 4.21
C PRO A 126 -3.60 -1.93 3.12
N ILE A 127 -2.58 -1.05 3.22
CA ILE A 127 -2.36 0.03 2.26
C ILE A 127 -2.13 -0.52 0.84
N THR A 128 -1.46 -1.68 0.72
CA THR A 128 -1.27 -2.41 -0.53
C THR A 128 -2.61 -2.75 -1.17
N GLY A 129 -3.56 -3.29 -0.39
CA GLY A 129 -4.90 -3.61 -0.88
C GLY A 129 -5.69 -2.36 -1.27
N ALA A 130 -5.67 -1.31 -0.44
CA ALA A 130 -6.36 -0.06 -0.75
C ALA A 130 -5.80 0.61 -2.01
N GLY A 131 -4.46 0.65 -2.16
CA GLY A 131 -3.79 1.20 -3.33
C GLY A 131 -4.09 0.41 -4.60
N CYS A 132 -4.06 -0.93 -4.55
CA CYS A 132 -4.42 -1.77 -5.69
C CYS A 132 -5.89 -1.57 -6.11
N LEU A 133 -6.82 -1.51 -5.14
CA LEU A 133 -8.24 -1.26 -5.43
C LEU A 133 -8.45 0.12 -6.07
N LEU A 134 -7.80 1.16 -5.55
CA LEU A 134 -7.90 2.51 -6.09
C LEU A 134 -7.31 2.59 -7.51
N SER A 135 -6.17 1.93 -7.76
CA SER A 135 -5.56 1.85 -9.08
C SER A 135 -6.42 1.07 -10.08
N ALA A 136 -7.00 -0.06 -9.65
CA ALA A 136 -7.91 -0.84 -10.49
C ALA A 136 -9.17 -0.04 -10.84
N PHE A 137 -9.70 0.74 -9.89
CA PHE A 137 -10.83 1.64 -10.14
C PHE A 137 -10.47 2.73 -11.15
N ALA A 138 -9.23 3.25 -11.13
CA ALA A 138 -8.76 4.24 -12.09
C ALA A 138 -8.69 3.69 -13.52
N LEU A 139 -8.43 2.38 -13.72
CA LEU A 139 -8.48 1.75 -15.05
C LEU A 139 -9.86 1.82 -15.71
N TRP A 140 -10.91 1.82 -14.92
CA TRP A 140 -12.27 1.98 -15.44
C TRP A 140 -12.49 3.37 -16.05
N ASN A 141 -11.55 4.30 -15.83
CA ASN A 141 -11.58 5.68 -16.36
C ASN A 141 -12.96 6.32 -16.12
N PRO A 142 -13.35 6.54 -14.85
CA PRO A 142 -14.69 6.98 -14.52
C PRO A 142 -15.00 8.29 -15.23
N PRO A 143 -16.13 8.36 -15.99
CA PRO A 143 -16.50 9.56 -16.70
C PRO A 143 -16.81 10.72 -15.72
N ALA A 144 -16.69 11.95 -16.19
CA ALA A 144 -16.79 13.15 -15.35
C ALA A 144 -18.08 13.22 -14.49
N HIS A 145 -19.21 12.67 -14.97
CA HIS A 145 -20.44 12.61 -14.18
C HIS A 145 -20.37 11.65 -12.98
N LEU A 146 -19.38 10.75 -12.92
CA LEU A 146 -19.16 9.83 -11.79
C LEU A 146 -18.09 10.32 -10.81
N VAL A 147 -17.69 11.60 -10.88
CA VAL A 147 -16.72 12.18 -9.92
C VAL A 147 -17.17 11.98 -8.47
N VAL A 148 -18.47 12.07 -8.18
CA VAL A 148 -19.02 11.83 -6.84
C VAL A 148 -18.71 10.40 -6.39
N VAL A 149 -18.84 9.40 -7.26
CA VAL A 149 -18.50 8.00 -6.94
C VAL A 149 -17.02 7.88 -6.65
N THR A 150 -16.16 8.53 -7.42
CA THR A 150 -14.70 8.55 -7.19
C THR A 150 -14.36 9.14 -5.82
N VAL A 151 -15.01 10.25 -5.45
CA VAL A 151 -14.84 10.88 -4.13
C VAL A 151 -15.27 9.91 -3.02
N LEU A 152 -16.42 9.27 -3.16
CA LEU A 152 -16.91 8.28 -2.18
C LEU A 152 -15.97 7.08 -2.05
N VAL A 153 -15.41 6.57 -3.15
CA VAL A 153 -14.43 5.48 -3.14
C VAL A 153 -13.18 5.88 -2.37
N ILE A 154 -12.63 7.07 -2.64
CA ILE A 154 -11.42 7.56 -1.95
C ILE A 154 -11.68 7.74 -0.45
N ILE A 155 -12.78 8.39 -0.08
CA ILE A 155 -13.15 8.60 1.32
C ILE A 155 -13.40 7.26 2.01
N GLY A 156 -14.13 6.34 1.38
CA GLY A 156 -14.41 5.02 1.90
C GLY A 156 -13.14 4.20 2.13
N LEU A 157 -12.22 4.16 1.16
CA LEU A 157 -10.93 3.48 1.32
C LEU A 157 -10.07 4.13 2.41
N SER A 158 -10.02 5.47 2.47
CA SER A 158 -9.29 6.21 3.51
C SER A 158 -9.83 5.89 4.90
N PHE A 159 -11.16 5.86 5.05
CA PHE A 159 -11.81 5.50 6.31
C PHE A 159 -11.54 4.04 6.69
N LEU A 160 -11.63 3.10 5.74
CA LEU A 160 -11.33 1.69 5.98
C LEU A 160 -9.88 1.44 6.41
N MET A 161 -8.92 2.24 5.92
CA MET A 161 -7.51 2.17 6.33
C MET A 161 -7.31 2.60 7.79
N ILE A 162 -8.04 3.63 8.26
CA ILE A 162 -7.95 4.12 9.65
C ILE A 162 -8.82 3.31 10.59
N SER A 163 -9.87 2.66 10.08
CA SER A 163 -10.82 1.88 10.88
C SER A 163 -10.12 0.81 11.72
N THR A 164 -10.65 0.58 12.92
CA THR A 164 -10.19 -0.47 13.84
C THR A 164 -10.84 -1.82 13.60
N ILE A 165 -11.46 -2.04 12.43
CA ILE A 165 -12.10 -3.31 12.09
C ILE A 165 -11.03 -4.40 12.06
N LYS A 166 -11.20 -5.40 12.92
CA LYS A 166 -10.33 -6.59 12.97
C LYS A 166 -10.64 -7.45 11.76
N ILE A 167 -9.77 -7.43 10.76
CA ILE A 167 -9.85 -8.37 9.64
C ILE A 167 -9.18 -9.66 10.10
N PRO A 168 -9.90 -10.81 10.09
CA PRO A 168 -9.28 -12.08 10.45
C PRO A 168 -8.13 -12.35 9.47
N ALA A 169 -6.90 -12.41 10.01
CA ALA A 169 -5.75 -12.81 9.23
C ALA A 169 -5.98 -14.24 8.74
N ILE A 170 -5.82 -14.48 7.43
CA ILE A 170 -5.81 -15.82 6.87
C ILE A 170 -4.64 -16.55 7.54
N ARG A 171 -5.01 -17.48 8.42
CA ARG A 171 -4.11 -18.20 9.31
C ARG A 171 -3.24 -19.14 8.48
N HIS A 172 -2.02 -18.73 8.17
CA HIS A 172 -1.01 -19.70 7.77
C HIS A 172 -0.49 -20.41 9.03
N ASN A 173 -0.66 -21.70 9.02
CA ASN A 173 -0.49 -22.73 10.02
C ASN A 173 0.63 -22.47 11.06
N LYS A 174 0.25 -22.27 12.33
CA LYS A 174 1.15 -22.40 13.48
C LYS A 174 1.14 -23.86 13.94
N ALA A 175 2.13 -24.60 13.59
CA ALA A 175 2.42 -25.92 14.16
C ALA A 175 3.91 -26.09 14.46
N VAL A 176 4.58 -25.15 15.15
CA VAL A 176 6.00 -25.33 15.53
C VAL A 176 6.38 -24.75 16.91
N TYR A 177 5.51 -24.14 17.71
CA TYR A 177 5.96 -23.52 18.98
C TYR A 177 5.27 -24.05 20.24
N ASP A 178 4.99 -25.36 20.33
CA ASP A 178 4.51 -26.00 21.57
C ASP A 178 5.44 -27.13 22.07
N THR A 179 6.75 -27.04 21.87
CA THR A 179 7.69 -28.05 22.40
C THR A 179 8.88 -27.46 23.18
N GLU A 180 8.70 -26.34 23.86
CA GLU A 180 9.69 -25.89 24.86
C GLU A 180 9.00 -25.37 26.12
N ASN A 181 8.23 -26.24 26.79
CA ASN A 181 7.88 -26.13 28.18
C ASN A 181 7.44 -27.54 28.68
N VAL A 182 8.43 -28.43 28.87
CA VAL A 182 8.42 -29.53 29.84
C VAL A 182 9.79 -29.61 30.50
#